data_8b2c813346d8372d58d3ae8b85bad50e
#
_entry.id   8b2c813346d8372d58d3ae8b85bad50e
#
_cell.length_a   1.000
_cell.length_b   1.000
_cell.length_c   1.000
_cell.angle_alpha   90.00
_cell.angle_beta   90.00
_cell.angle_gamma   90.00
#
_symmetry.space_group_name_H-M   'P 1'
#
loop_
_entity.id
_entity.type
_entity.pdbx_description
1 polymer ?
#
loop_
_entity_poly.entity_id
_entity_poly.type
_entity_poly.pdbx_seq_one_letter_code
_entity_poly.pdbx_strand_id
1 'polypeptide(L)'
;QSDHWVLGQLPDQGPSPLFAQFGLAARHSVPRHGGESVAEVLRAHGVKFVFTLVGGHISPILVACEKLGIRIVDTRHEATAVFAADAVARLSGTVGVAVVTAGPGLTNTVTAVKNAQMAESPVLVMGGAAGTLLQGRGALQDIDQMSLFKPLCKFCASVRSVREIIPTVRKALAIAQSGTPGPVFIEFPIDTLYPFHLVSKEFGVKNPPKGIMGKIVTWYLHNHLNNLFAGAWETRDLFPLPVHIPQATDDQVQKCIELVSRAKKPVILLGSQATLPPTPADNIRMALESLGIPCFLGGMSRGMLGRDSALHIRQNRRDALKDADLVLLAGTVCDFRLSYGRVLSRHSKIIAVNRDKTQLLKNSDMFWKPTVAIQGDAGSFLIRLSQGLKGHKCPEDWPQSLKAGDVIKEKADEKTDHHLNPLRVLHRVDELMADDSIIVADGGDFVGSAAYILKPRGPLRWLDPGAFGTLGVGGGFALGAKLCRPESEVWIIYGDGSLGYSVAEFDTFTRHKTPIIALVGNDACWSQISREQVPILGSNVACGLAFTDYHIVADGYGGKGVQIGRKDEDKLDDLIKEAQKETREGRATLLNVLIGKTNFREGSISV
;
A
#
# COMPACT_ATOMS: atom_id res chain seq x y z
N GLN A 1 19.23 -6.98 50.98
CA GLN A 1 19.68 -8.25 50.40
C GLN A 1 19.26 -8.22 48.92
N SER A 2 20.26 -8.02 48.11
CA SER A 2 20.19 -7.87 46.66
C SER A 2 20.32 -9.27 46.03
N ASP A 3 19.32 -9.74 45.35
CA ASP A 3 19.45 -10.94 44.49
C ASP A 3 19.63 -10.51 43.04
N HIS A 4 20.87 -10.58 42.57
CA HIS A 4 21.24 -10.52 41.17
C HIS A 4 20.79 -11.82 40.47
N TRP A 5 19.83 -11.73 39.57
CA TRP A 5 19.57 -12.80 38.60
C TRP A 5 20.68 -12.80 37.54
N VAL A 6 21.59 -13.73 37.68
CA VAL A 6 22.56 -14.08 36.64
C VAL A 6 21.79 -14.77 35.52
N LEU A 7 21.75 -14.14 34.37
CA LEU A 7 21.31 -14.77 33.13
C LEU A 7 22.23 -15.96 32.84
N GLY A 8 21.78 -17.17 33.18
CA GLY A 8 22.43 -18.40 32.77
C GLY A 8 22.49 -18.44 31.24
N GLN A 9 23.71 -18.57 30.72
CA GLN A 9 23.94 -18.88 29.30
C GLN A 9 23.20 -20.17 28.99
N LEU A 10 22.16 -20.07 28.12
CA LEU A 10 21.57 -21.25 27.47
C LEU A 10 22.69 -21.97 26.71
N PRO A 11 22.78 -23.30 26.78
CA PRO A 11 23.75 -24.03 26.01
C PRO A 11 23.52 -23.74 24.53
N ASP A 12 24.62 -23.37 23.87
CA ASP A 12 24.71 -23.15 22.44
C ASP A 12 24.16 -24.39 21.71
N GLN A 13 22.88 -24.34 21.35
CA GLN A 13 22.32 -25.29 20.41
C GLN A 13 22.87 -24.89 19.04
N GLY A 14 23.97 -25.52 18.67
CA GLY A 14 24.61 -25.32 17.37
C GLY A 14 23.58 -25.32 16.24
N PRO A 15 23.85 -24.59 15.15
CA PRO A 15 22.94 -24.44 14.03
C PRO A 15 22.47 -25.79 13.51
N SER A 16 21.23 -25.87 13.05
CA SER A 16 20.64 -27.06 12.47
C SER A 16 21.60 -27.71 11.43
N PRO A 17 21.54 -29.00 11.16
CA PRO A 17 22.47 -29.69 10.27
C PRO A 17 22.63 -29.05 8.88
N LEU A 18 21.64 -28.29 8.42
CA LEU A 18 21.70 -27.51 7.19
C LEU A 18 22.64 -26.27 7.31
N PHE A 19 22.81 -25.71 8.51
CA PHE A 19 23.56 -24.47 8.71
C PHE A 19 24.87 -24.64 9.49
N ALA A 20 25.09 -25.79 10.12
CA ALA A 20 26.32 -26.06 10.90
C ALA A 20 27.63 -26.05 10.08
N GLN A 21 27.57 -26.06 8.76
CA GLN A 21 28.76 -26.00 7.89
C GLN A 21 29.10 -24.56 7.45
N PHE A 22 28.33 -23.56 7.79
CA PHE A 22 28.63 -22.14 7.47
C PHE A 22 29.43 -21.41 8.56
N GLY A 23 29.74 -22.09 9.66
CA GLY A 23 30.55 -21.57 10.74
C GLY A 23 32.05 -21.63 10.39
N LEU A 24 32.64 -20.47 10.11
CA LEU A 24 34.08 -20.18 10.27
C LEU A 24 35.08 -20.99 9.45
N ALA A 25 34.98 -20.96 8.14
CA ALA A 25 36.13 -21.20 7.27
C ALA A 25 36.31 -20.04 6.31
N ALA A 26 37.38 -19.31 6.51
CA ALA A 26 38.10 -18.41 5.60
C ALA A 26 37.43 -18.07 4.26
N ARG A 27 37.25 -16.79 3.98
CA ARG A 27 37.30 -16.06 2.69
C ARG A 27 37.45 -16.90 1.39
N HIS A 28 36.61 -17.93 1.23
CA HIS A 28 36.36 -18.52 -0.07
C HIS A 28 35.14 -17.79 -0.65
N SER A 29 35.27 -17.30 -1.88
CA SER A 29 34.16 -16.70 -2.61
C SER A 29 32.94 -17.62 -2.55
N VAL A 30 31.85 -17.17 -1.93
CA VAL A 30 30.60 -17.94 -1.88
C VAL A 30 30.19 -18.26 -3.32
N PRO A 31 29.95 -19.55 -3.65
CA PRO A 31 29.58 -19.93 -5.00
C PRO A 31 28.32 -19.20 -5.46
N ARG A 32 28.27 -18.82 -6.74
CA ARG A 32 27.11 -18.14 -7.33
C ARG A 32 25.83 -18.96 -7.13
N HIS A 33 24.72 -18.26 -6.87
CA HIS A 33 23.43 -18.88 -6.59
C HIS A 33 22.27 -18.09 -7.23
N GLY A 34 21.10 -18.72 -7.39
CA GLY A 34 19.95 -18.13 -8.10
C GLY A 34 19.44 -16.83 -7.49
N GLY A 35 19.59 -16.66 -6.18
CA GLY A 35 19.25 -15.40 -5.50
C GLY A 35 20.02 -14.20 -6.03
N GLU A 36 21.26 -14.36 -6.51
CA GLU A 36 22.04 -13.28 -7.12
C GLU A 36 21.41 -12.80 -8.42
N SER A 37 20.92 -13.72 -9.25
CA SER A 37 20.21 -13.38 -10.49
C SER A 37 18.93 -12.58 -10.22
N VAL A 38 18.21 -12.89 -9.14
CA VAL A 38 17.05 -12.07 -8.71
C VAL A 38 17.51 -10.66 -8.32
N ALA A 39 18.51 -10.56 -7.45
CA ALA A 39 19.01 -9.29 -6.93
C ALA A 39 19.59 -8.38 -8.04
N GLU A 40 20.31 -8.95 -9.01
CA GLU A 40 20.85 -8.23 -10.17
C GLU A 40 19.73 -7.56 -10.98
N VAL A 41 18.63 -8.29 -11.26
CA VAL A 41 17.47 -7.73 -11.97
C VAL A 41 16.79 -6.63 -11.16
N LEU A 42 16.54 -6.86 -9.86
CA LEU A 42 15.91 -5.87 -9.01
C LEU A 42 16.73 -4.57 -8.95
N ARG A 43 18.04 -4.68 -8.81
CA ARG A 43 18.95 -3.53 -8.83
C ARG A 43 18.92 -2.79 -10.18
N ALA A 44 18.94 -3.50 -11.29
CA ALA A 44 18.87 -2.91 -12.63
C ALA A 44 17.54 -2.16 -12.88
N HIS A 45 16.48 -2.55 -12.17
CA HIS A 45 15.17 -1.87 -12.20
C HIS A 45 15.01 -0.76 -11.13
N GLY A 46 16.08 -0.40 -10.44
CA GLY A 46 16.06 0.69 -9.45
C GLY A 46 15.33 0.38 -8.15
N VAL A 47 15.12 -0.90 -7.83
CA VAL A 47 14.54 -1.32 -6.55
C VAL A 47 15.49 -0.97 -5.42
N LYS A 48 15.00 -0.19 -4.44
CA LYS A 48 15.79 0.27 -3.28
C LYS A 48 15.51 -0.52 -2.01
N PHE A 49 14.31 -1.09 -1.89
CA PHE A 49 13.83 -1.78 -0.69
C PHE A 49 13.23 -3.13 -1.05
N VAL A 50 13.52 -4.13 -0.25
CA VAL A 50 12.84 -5.42 -0.25
C VAL A 50 12.25 -5.64 1.14
N PHE A 51 10.93 -5.79 1.20
CA PHE A 51 10.20 -6.05 2.43
C PHE A 51 10.01 -7.56 2.61
N THR A 52 10.16 -8.03 3.84
CA THR A 52 10.15 -9.48 4.09
C THR A 52 9.72 -9.83 5.51
N LEU A 53 9.27 -11.06 5.69
CA LEU A 53 9.44 -11.81 6.92
C LEU A 53 10.28 -13.03 6.56
N VAL A 54 11.43 -13.16 7.21
CA VAL A 54 12.48 -14.10 6.83
C VAL A 54 12.04 -15.57 6.90
N GLY A 55 12.58 -16.39 6.00
CA GLY A 55 12.42 -17.85 6.00
C GLY A 55 13.46 -18.53 5.13
N GLY A 56 13.76 -19.80 5.43
CA GLY A 56 14.83 -20.55 4.77
C GLY A 56 14.70 -20.63 3.25
N HIS A 57 13.48 -20.68 2.71
CA HIS A 57 13.25 -20.79 1.27
C HIS A 57 13.74 -19.58 0.47
N ILE A 58 13.84 -18.40 1.08
CA ILE A 58 14.11 -17.14 0.38
C ILE A 58 15.43 -16.47 0.80
N SER A 59 16.15 -17.04 1.76
CA SER A 59 17.40 -16.46 2.27
C SER A 59 18.40 -16.09 1.18
N PRO A 60 18.60 -16.87 0.10
CA PRO A 60 19.54 -16.51 -0.96
C PRO A 60 19.18 -15.20 -1.66
N ILE A 61 17.88 -14.89 -1.82
CA ILE A 61 17.42 -13.61 -2.41
C ILE A 61 17.79 -12.45 -1.48
N LEU A 62 17.49 -12.58 -0.18
CA LEU A 62 17.72 -11.51 0.80
C LEU A 62 19.20 -11.17 0.92
N VAL A 63 20.05 -12.19 1.06
CA VAL A 63 21.51 -12.01 1.17
C VAL A 63 22.10 -11.36 -0.09
N ALA A 64 21.65 -11.79 -1.27
CA ALA A 64 22.12 -11.22 -2.52
C ALA A 64 21.66 -9.75 -2.70
N CYS A 65 20.42 -9.42 -2.34
CA CYS A 65 19.92 -8.06 -2.37
C CYS A 65 20.73 -7.14 -1.44
N GLU A 66 21.01 -7.58 -0.21
CA GLU A 66 21.84 -6.84 0.74
C GLU A 66 23.24 -6.55 0.19
N LYS A 67 23.91 -7.58 -0.38
CA LYS A 67 25.24 -7.44 -1.02
C LYS A 67 25.25 -6.40 -2.16
N LEU A 68 24.14 -6.25 -2.87
CA LEU A 68 24.00 -5.28 -3.96
C LEU A 68 23.52 -3.91 -3.49
N GLY A 69 23.39 -3.68 -2.17
CA GLY A 69 22.96 -2.40 -1.59
C GLY A 69 21.45 -2.15 -1.65
N ILE A 70 20.65 -3.19 -1.92
CA ILE A 70 19.20 -3.11 -1.76
C ILE A 70 18.89 -3.31 -0.28
N ARG A 71 18.21 -2.33 0.34
CA ARG A 71 17.90 -2.40 1.77
C ARG A 71 16.84 -3.46 2.05
N ILE A 72 17.18 -4.41 2.92
CA ILE A 72 16.24 -5.41 3.43
C ILE A 72 15.54 -4.85 4.66
N VAL A 73 14.20 -4.90 4.65
CA VAL A 73 13.35 -4.40 5.73
C VAL A 73 12.42 -5.53 6.16
N ASP A 74 12.76 -6.16 7.27
CA ASP A 74 11.94 -7.23 7.85
C ASP A 74 10.85 -6.66 8.78
N THR A 75 9.66 -7.22 8.68
CA THR A 75 8.45 -6.83 9.42
C THR A 75 8.04 -7.90 10.42
N ARG A 76 7.07 -7.61 11.26
CA ARG A 76 6.54 -8.58 12.24
C ARG A 76 5.44 -9.47 11.67
N HIS A 77 4.89 -9.09 10.50
CA HIS A 77 3.87 -9.85 9.78
C HIS A 77 4.06 -9.69 8.27
N GLU A 78 3.83 -10.75 7.49
CA GLU A 78 4.01 -10.74 6.04
C GLU A 78 3.04 -9.79 5.32
N ALA A 79 1.83 -9.61 5.83
CA ALA A 79 0.89 -8.62 5.30
C ALA A 79 1.48 -7.21 5.35
N THR A 80 2.17 -6.86 6.44
CA THR A 80 2.85 -5.57 6.58
C THR A 80 3.96 -5.40 5.56
N ALA A 81 4.71 -6.46 5.24
CA ALA A 81 5.74 -6.42 4.19
C ALA A 81 5.13 -6.04 2.82
N VAL A 82 3.98 -6.62 2.47
CA VAL A 82 3.30 -6.31 1.21
C VAL A 82 2.66 -4.92 1.26
N PHE A 83 2.06 -4.50 2.38
CA PHE A 83 1.55 -3.12 2.52
C PHE A 83 2.67 -2.08 2.40
N ALA A 84 3.86 -2.35 2.96
CA ALA A 84 5.00 -1.45 2.81
C ALA A 84 5.49 -1.37 1.35
N ALA A 85 5.53 -2.50 0.65
CA ALA A 85 5.81 -2.56 -0.79
C ALA A 85 4.77 -1.78 -1.60
N ASP A 86 3.49 -1.90 -1.26
CA ASP A 86 2.38 -1.15 -1.89
C ASP A 86 2.57 0.37 -1.69
N ALA A 87 2.91 0.82 -0.48
CA ALA A 87 3.18 2.24 -0.22
C ALA A 87 4.37 2.76 -1.04
N VAL A 88 5.46 1.98 -1.13
CA VAL A 88 6.62 2.34 -1.97
C VAL A 88 6.19 2.48 -3.43
N ALA A 89 5.40 1.55 -3.95
CA ALA A 89 4.90 1.62 -5.33
C ALA A 89 4.09 2.90 -5.59
N ARG A 90 3.18 3.25 -4.68
CA ARG A 90 2.34 4.45 -4.80
C ARG A 90 3.12 5.77 -4.72
N LEU A 91 4.16 5.82 -3.87
CA LEU A 91 4.89 7.06 -3.60
C LEU A 91 6.11 7.28 -4.48
N SER A 92 6.76 6.22 -4.95
CA SER A 92 7.98 6.30 -5.76
C SER A 92 7.73 6.18 -7.26
N GLY A 93 6.58 5.65 -7.66
CA GLY A 93 6.28 5.33 -9.06
C GLY A 93 7.08 4.15 -9.60
N THR A 94 7.73 3.37 -8.73
CA THR A 94 8.45 2.12 -9.07
C THR A 94 7.63 0.91 -8.63
N VAL A 95 8.10 -0.30 -8.94
CA VAL A 95 7.47 -1.52 -8.42
C VAL A 95 7.89 -1.73 -6.97
N GLY A 96 6.92 -1.90 -6.07
CA GLY A 96 7.18 -2.31 -4.70
C GLY A 96 7.48 -3.82 -4.63
N VAL A 97 8.41 -4.24 -3.79
CA VAL A 97 8.88 -5.63 -3.75
C VAL A 97 8.76 -6.22 -2.35
N ALA A 98 8.04 -7.33 -2.25
CA ALA A 98 7.97 -8.14 -1.04
C ALA A 98 8.41 -9.58 -1.31
N VAL A 99 9.16 -10.16 -0.38
CA VAL A 99 9.69 -11.52 -0.47
C VAL A 99 9.34 -12.27 0.80
N VAL A 100 8.62 -13.37 0.70
CA VAL A 100 8.16 -14.15 1.87
C VAL A 100 8.39 -15.65 1.68
N THR A 101 8.44 -16.37 2.79
CA THR A 101 8.64 -17.81 2.75
C THR A 101 7.44 -18.56 2.18
N ALA A 102 7.61 -19.85 1.90
CA ALA A 102 6.57 -20.74 1.38
C ALA A 102 5.39 -20.91 2.34
N GLY A 103 4.27 -21.35 1.83
CA GLY A 103 3.08 -21.76 2.60
C GLY A 103 2.51 -20.62 3.43
N PRO A 104 2.59 -20.67 4.79
CA PRO A 104 2.00 -19.66 5.67
C PRO A 104 2.53 -18.24 5.41
N GLY A 105 3.80 -18.10 5.01
CA GLY A 105 4.33 -16.79 4.63
C GLY A 105 3.55 -16.15 3.49
N LEU A 106 3.22 -16.93 2.47
CA LEU A 106 2.41 -16.46 1.33
C LEU A 106 0.93 -16.29 1.70
N THR A 107 0.33 -17.25 2.41
CA THR A 107 -1.10 -17.14 2.78
C THR A 107 -1.39 -15.92 3.64
N ASN A 108 -0.45 -15.51 4.50
CA ASN A 108 -0.54 -14.27 5.29
C ASN A 108 -0.53 -12.99 4.44
N THR A 109 -0.12 -13.05 3.17
CA THR A 109 -0.08 -11.87 2.29
C THR A 109 -1.36 -11.67 1.48
N VAL A 110 -2.28 -12.62 1.44
CA VAL A 110 -3.45 -12.62 0.53
C VAL A 110 -4.25 -11.33 0.62
N THR A 111 -4.57 -10.87 1.82
CA THR A 111 -5.32 -9.61 2.01
C THR A 111 -4.56 -8.41 1.45
N ALA A 112 -3.27 -8.32 1.71
CA ALA A 112 -2.46 -7.19 1.25
C ALA A 112 -2.27 -7.20 -0.28
N VAL A 113 -2.12 -8.38 -0.88
CA VAL A 113 -2.05 -8.53 -2.35
C VAL A 113 -3.40 -8.16 -2.99
N LYS A 114 -4.52 -8.56 -2.39
CA LYS A 114 -5.85 -8.15 -2.85
C LYS A 114 -6.04 -6.64 -2.74
N ASN A 115 -5.55 -6.04 -1.66
CA ASN A 115 -5.56 -4.57 -1.52
C ASN A 115 -4.77 -3.88 -2.63
N ALA A 116 -3.56 -4.35 -2.94
CA ALA A 116 -2.75 -3.83 -4.04
C ALA A 116 -3.43 -4.00 -5.40
N GLN A 117 -4.13 -5.13 -5.64
CA GLN A 117 -4.92 -5.35 -6.85
C GLN A 117 -6.04 -4.31 -6.99
N MET A 118 -6.82 -4.10 -5.92
CA MET A 118 -7.94 -3.15 -5.96
C MET A 118 -7.49 -1.69 -5.97
N ALA A 119 -6.31 -1.41 -5.45
CA ALA A 119 -5.67 -0.09 -5.51
C ALA A 119 -4.90 0.16 -6.81
N GLU A 120 -4.83 -0.83 -7.70
CA GLU A 120 -4.08 -0.75 -8.96
C GLU A 120 -2.60 -0.40 -8.74
N SER A 121 -2.00 -1.02 -7.73
CA SER A 121 -0.64 -0.76 -7.30
C SER A 121 0.33 -1.83 -7.83
N PRO A 122 1.43 -1.45 -8.49
CA PRO A 122 2.39 -2.40 -9.04
C PRO A 122 3.28 -2.98 -7.93
N VAL A 123 2.94 -4.19 -7.48
CA VAL A 123 3.67 -4.90 -6.42
C VAL A 123 4.17 -6.24 -6.97
N LEU A 124 5.46 -6.52 -6.80
CA LEU A 124 6.03 -7.84 -7.02
C LEU A 124 6.08 -8.59 -5.69
N VAL A 125 5.32 -9.68 -5.60
CA VAL A 125 5.40 -10.63 -4.50
C VAL A 125 6.22 -11.83 -4.96
N MET A 126 7.30 -12.13 -4.26
CA MET A 126 8.12 -13.30 -4.47
C MET A 126 7.95 -14.26 -3.31
N GLY A 127 7.63 -15.50 -3.61
CA GLY A 127 7.44 -16.55 -2.62
C GLY A 127 8.45 -17.67 -2.81
N GLY A 128 8.96 -18.20 -1.69
CA GLY A 128 9.65 -19.46 -1.71
C GLY A 128 8.69 -20.63 -1.98
N ALA A 129 9.21 -21.77 -2.39
CA ALA A 129 8.46 -23.01 -2.55
C ALA A 129 9.33 -24.22 -2.23
N ALA A 130 8.70 -25.35 -1.97
CA ALA A 130 9.38 -26.63 -1.85
C ALA A 130 10.20 -26.93 -3.13
N GLY A 131 11.30 -27.66 -2.99
CA GLY A 131 12.13 -28.06 -4.13
C GLY A 131 11.33 -28.78 -5.21
N THR A 132 11.71 -28.61 -6.46
CA THR A 132 10.93 -29.05 -7.64
C THR A 132 10.50 -30.53 -7.61
N LEU A 133 11.33 -31.42 -7.06
CA LEU A 133 11.01 -32.84 -6.91
C LEU A 133 10.15 -33.17 -5.68
N LEU A 134 10.00 -32.23 -4.75
CA LEU A 134 9.30 -32.44 -3.49
C LEU A 134 7.91 -31.78 -3.43
N GLN A 135 7.58 -30.97 -4.42
CA GLN A 135 6.25 -30.35 -4.53
C GLN A 135 5.15 -31.42 -4.63
N GLY A 136 4.08 -31.25 -3.85
CA GLY A 136 2.97 -32.20 -3.76
C GLY A 136 3.29 -33.51 -3.05
N ARG A 137 4.45 -33.60 -2.37
CA ARG A 137 4.91 -34.81 -1.67
C ARG A 137 4.97 -34.68 -0.16
N GLY A 138 4.38 -33.63 0.41
CA GLY A 138 4.36 -33.40 1.84
C GLY A 138 5.63 -32.73 2.39
N ALA A 139 6.33 -31.97 1.58
CA ALA A 139 7.42 -31.12 2.05
C ALA A 139 6.93 -30.05 3.01
N LEU A 140 7.83 -29.54 3.87
CA LEU A 140 7.48 -28.47 4.80
C LEU A 140 6.95 -27.23 4.05
N GLN A 141 5.81 -26.70 4.46
CA GLN A 141 5.17 -25.50 3.91
C GLN A 141 4.76 -25.63 2.42
N ASP A 142 4.66 -26.85 1.90
CA ASP A 142 4.25 -27.10 0.52
C ASP A 142 2.73 -27.02 0.36
N ILE A 143 2.27 -26.07 -0.43
CA ILE A 143 0.87 -25.86 -0.83
C ILE A 143 0.80 -25.43 -2.29
N ASP A 144 -0.36 -25.52 -2.91
CA ASP A 144 -0.61 -24.96 -4.24
C ASP A 144 -0.73 -23.43 -4.20
N GLN A 145 0.41 -22.74 -4.16
CA GLN A 145 0.51 -21.29 -4.10
C GLN A 145 0.05 -20.63 -5.40
N MET A 146 0.31 -21.29 -6.53
CA MET A 146 -0.04 -20.75 -7.85
C MET A 146 -1.55 -20.58 -8.01
N SER A 147 -2.36 -21.57 -7.62
CA SER A 147 -3.82 -21.47 -7.64
C SER A 147 -4.35 -20.41 -6.69
N LEU A 148 -3.70 -20.20 -5.54
CA LEU A 148 -4.07 -19.18 -4.58
C LEU A 148 -3.88 -17.75 -5.12
N PHE A 149 -2.77 -17.48 -5.82
CA PHE A 149 -2.42 -16.14 -6.28
C PHE A 149 -2.94 -15.79 -7.68
N LYS A 150 -3.28 -16.78 -8.50
CA LYS A 150 -3.77 -16.58 -9.87
C LYS A 150 -4.96 -15.60 -9.99
N PRO A 151 -5.99 -15.63 -9.12
CA PRO A 151 -7.09 -14.67 -9.17
C PRO A 151 -6.74 -13.29 -8.60
N LEU A 152 -5.63 -13.15 -7.90
CA LEU A 152 -5.21 -11.92 -7.24
C LEU A 152 -4.21 -11.09 -8.06
N CYS A 153 -3.49 -11.73 -8.97
CA CYS A 153 -2.35 -11.15 -9.65
C CYS A 153 -2.54 -11.06 -11.15
N LYS A 154 -1.96 -10.05 -11.77
CA LYS A 154 -1.93 -9.89 -13.23
C LYS A 154 -1.09 -10.94 -13.94
N PHE A 155 -0.09 -11.47 -13.23
CA PHE A 155 0.84 -12.46 -13.72
C PHE A 155 1.30 -13.35 -12.57
N CYS A 156 1.33 -14.64 -12.80
CA CYS A 156 1.89 -15.62 -11.88
C CYS A 156 2.83 -16.56 -12.64
N ALA A 157 4.00 -16.83 -12.07
CA ALA A 157 4.96 -17.78 -12.65
C ALA A 157 5.67 -18.57 -11.55
N SER A 158 5.95 -19.84 -11.84
CA SER A 158 6.86 -20.68 -11.06
C SER A 158 8.15 -20.87 -11.85
N VAL A 159 9.28 -20.49 -11.26
CA VAL A 159 10.60 -20.60 -11.89
C VAL A 159 11.10 -22.04 -11.73
N ARG A 160 11.27 -22.76 -12.83
CA ARG A 160 11.63 -24.19 -12.80
C ARG A 160 13.08 -24.48 -13.10
N SER A 161 13.85 -23.48 -13.53
CA SER A 161 15.28 -23.58 -13.76
C SER A 161 15.96 -22.24 -13.50
N VAL A 162 17.24 -22.28 -13.13
CA VAL A 162 18.00 -21.05 -12.79
C VAL A 162 18.05 -20.07 -13.97
N ARG A 163 18.14 -20.55 -15.20
CA ARG A 163 18.14 -19.72 -16.42
C ARG A 163 16.86 -18.92 -16.64
N GLU A 164 15.74 -19.35 -16.03
CA GLU A 164 14.44 -18.68 -16.17
C GLU A 164 14.28 -17.49 -15.20
N ILE A 165 15.12 -17.35 -14.18
CA ILE A 165 15.01 -16.30 -13.16
C ILE A 165 14.98 -14.91 -13.79
N ILE A 166 16.04 -14.55 -14.51
CA ILE A 166 16.19 -13.21 -15.09
C ILE A 166 15.00 -12.84 -16.02
N PRO A 167 14.66 -13.63 -17.04
CA PRO A 167 13.59 -13.28 -17.97
C PRO A 167 12.22 -13.23 -17.27
N THR A 168 11.97 -14.09 -16.28
CA THR A 168 10.69 -14.13 -15.54
C THR A 168 10.53 -12.89 -14.65
N VAL A 169 11.56 -12.50 -13.89
CA VAL A 169 11.51 -11.32 -13.03
C VAL A 169 11.36 -10.04 -13.87
N ARG A 170 12.11 -9.90 -14.97
CA ARG A 170 11.97 -8.77 -15.91
C ARG A 170 10.56 -8.65 -16.47
N LYS A 171 10.00 -9.78 -16.92
CA LYS A 171 8.63 -9.84 -17.45
C LYS A 171 7.60 -9.45 -16.40
N ALA A 172 7.72 -9.97 -15.18
CA ALA A 172 6.83 -9.65 -14.08
C ALA A 172 6.84 -8.15 -13.74
N LEU A 173 8.02 -7.53 -13.64
CA LEU A 173 8.18 -6.10 -13.37
C LEU A 173 7.54 -5.23 -14.47
N ALA A 174 7.68 -5.60 -15.74
CA ALA A 174 7.03 -4.89 -16.84
C ALA A 174 5.50 -5.05 -16.82
N ILE A 175 4.99 -6.25 -16.58
CA ILE A 175 3.55 -6.53 -16.51
C ILE A 175 2.90 -5.81 -15.32
N ALA A 176 3.57 -5.76 -14.15
CA ALA A 176 3.06 -5.05 -12.99
C ALA A 176 2.71 -3.60 -13.27
N GLN A 177 3.47 -2.93 -14.14
CA GLN A 177 3.34 -1.51 -14.47
C GLN A 177 2.51 -1.22 -15.73
N SER A 178 2.40 -2.20 -16.64
CA SER A 178 1.76 -2.00 -17.95
C SER A 178 0.24 -1.94 -17.84
N GLY A 179 -0.39 -1.14 -18.69
CA GLY A 179 -1.84 -0.95 -18.70
C GLY A 179 -2.33 -0.37 -17.38
N THR A 180 -3.30 -1.05 -16.77
CA THR A 180 -3.68 -0.82 -15.37
C THR A 180 -2.67 -1.53 -14.48
N PRO A 181 -1.93 -0.83 -13.62
CA PRO A 181 -0.97 -1.46 -12.72
C PRO A 181 -1.63 -2.46 -11.76
N GLY A 182 -0.84 -3.38 -11.24
CA GLY A 182 -1.35 -4.35 -10.26
C GLY A 182 -0.28 -5.35 -9.84
N PRO A 183 -0.59 -6.17 -8.83
CA PRO A 183 0.34 -7.14 -8.28
C PRO A 183 0.66 -8.27 -9.26
N VAL A 184 1.88 -8.78 -9.13
CA VAL A 184 2.39 -9.96 -9.83
C VAL A 184 3.04 -10.89 -8.82
N PHE A 185 3.03 -12.18 -9.09
CA PHE A 185 3.56 -13.21 -8.21
C PHE A 185 4.56 -14.11 -8.92
N ILE A 186 5.70 -14.35 -8.27
CA ILE A 186 6.70 -15.34 -8.73
C ILE A 186 6.99 -16.30 -7.59
N GLU A 187 6.87 -17.58 -7.90
CA GLU A 187 7.25 -18.67 -7.02
C GLU A 187 8.65 -19.18 -7.38
N PHE A 188 9.50 -19.31 -6.36
CA PHE A 188 10.85 -19.84 -6.49
C PHE A 188 11.00 -21.13 -5.69
N PRO A 189 11.01 -22.30 -6.33
CA PRO A 189 11.44 -23.51 -5.67
C PRO A 189 12.85 -23.35 -5.08
N ILE A 190 13.05 -23.83 -3.85
CA ILE A 190 14.28 -23.61 -3.08
C ILE A 190 15.55 -24.07 -3.83
N ASP A 191 15.44 -25.13 -4.62
CA ASP A 191 16.54 -25.70 -5.42
C ASP A 191 16.95 -24.82 -6.62
N THR A 192 16.12 -23.85 -7.03
CA THR A 192 16.51 -22.85 -8.03
C THR A 192 17.29 -21.69 -7.44
N LEU A 193 17.22 -21.48 -6.13
CA LEU A 193 17.83 -20.35 -5.44
C LEU A 193 19.18 -20.66 -4.81
N TYR A 194 19.37 -21.89 -4.30
CA TYR A 194 20.59 -22.28 -3.60
C TYR A 194 21.73 -22.69 -4.56
N PRO A 195 22.99 -22.63 -4.11
CA PRO A 195 24.14 -23.02 -4.95
C PRO A 195 24.10 -24.48 -5.39
N PHE A 196 24.60 -24.75 -6.60
CA PHE A 196 24.61 -26.08 -7.22
C PHE A 196 25.16 -27.19 -6.29
N HIS A 197 26.29 -26.94 -5.60
CA HIS A 197 26.89 -27.95 -4.74
C HIS A 197 26.03 -28.38 -3.56
N LEU A 198 25.21 -27.46 -3.01
CA LEU A 198 24.27 -27.77 -1.93
C LEU A 198 23.08 -28.55 -2.47
N VAL A 199 22.50 -28.09 -3.58
CA VAL A 199 21.37 -28.76 -4.23
C VAL A 199 21.77 -30.16 -4.69
N SER A 200 22.96 -30.32 -5.29
CA SER A 200 23.52 -31.62 -5.71
C SER A 200 23.77 -32.57 -4.53
N LYS A 201 24.20 -32.05 -3.38
CA LYS A 201 24.38 -32.83 -2.16
C LYS A 201 23.05 -33.32 -1.58
N GLU A 202 22.02 -32.48 -1.63
CA GLU A 202 20.70 -32.81 -1.11
C GLU A 202 19.99 -33.85 -1.99
N PHE A 203 20.05 -33.70 -3.31
CA PHE A 203 19.50 -34.66 -4.28
C PHE A 203 20.41 -35.84 -4.56
N GLY A 204 21.68 -35.76 -4.16
CA GLY A 204 22.62 -36.85 -4.30
C GLY A 204 22.19 -38.08 -3.50
N VAL A 205 21.94 -39.17 -4.17
CA VAL A 205 21.58 -40.44 -3.52
C VAL A 205 22.81 -40.93 -2.73
N LYS A 206 22.81 -40.66 -1.42
CA LYS A 206 23.90 -41.13 -0.53
C LYS A 206 24.10 -42.63 -0.56
N ASN A 207 23.01 -43.40 -0.80
CA ASN A 207 23.04 -44.86 -0.95
C ASN A 207 22.05 -45.24 -2.08
N PRO A 208 22.46 -45.19 -3.36
CA PRO A 208 21.55 -45.58 -4.44
C PRO A 208 21.14 -47.04 -4.30
N PRO A 209 19.89 -47.37 -4.61
CA PRO A 209 19.46 -48.77 -4.67
C PRO A 209 20.41 -49.58 -5.56
N LYS A 210 20.74 -50.80 -5.15
CA LYS A 210 21.62 -51.67 -5.95
C LYS A 210 20.91 -52.15 -7.22
N GLY A 211 21.65 -52.37 -8.30
CA GLY A 211 21.12 -52.92 -9.55
C GLY A 211 20.68 -51.89 -10.58
N ILE A 212 19.89 -52.32 -11.57
CA ILE A 212 19.42 -51.51 -12.72
C ILE A 212 18.55 -50.36 -12.26
N MET A 213 17.64 -50.58 -11.30
CA MET A 213 16.75 -49.54 -10.77
C MET A 213 17.55 -48.41 -10.12
N GLY A 214 18.60 -48.72 -9.37
CA GLY A 214 19.47 -47.69 -8.77
C GLY A 214 20.17 -46.83 -9.83
N LYS A 215 20.61 -47.45 -10.94
CA LYS A 215 21.20 -46.69 -12.06
C LYS A 215 20.18 -45.76 -12.72
N ILE A 216 18.94 -46.21 -12.91
CA ILE A 216 17.85 -45.38 -13.49
C ILE A 216 17.54 -44.18 -12.57
N VAL A 217 17.38 -44.39 -11.26
CA VAL A 217 17.13 -43.32 -10.30
C VAL A 217 18.27 -42.32 -10.28
N THR A 218 19.49 -42.78 -10.21
CA THR A 218 20.68 -41.90 -10.21
C THR A 218 20.80 -41.11 -11.51
N TRP A 219 20.52 -41.73 -12.67
CA TRP A 219 20.50 -41.04 -13.95
C TRP A 219 19.41 -39.99 -14.00
N TYR A 220 18.19 -40.29 -13.52
CA TYR A 220 17.08 -39.37 -13.47
C TYR A 220 17.41 -38.13 -12.62
N LEU A 221 17.94 -38.33 -11.41
CA LEU A 221 18.32 -37.22 -10.51
C LEU A 221 19.46 -36.38 -11.11
N HIS A 222 20.46 -37.02 -11.71
CA HIS A 222 21.55 -36.30 -12.37
C HIS A 222 21.06 -35.48 -13.58
N ASN A 223 20.19 -36.07 -14.39
CA ASN A 223 19.55 -35.35 -15.52
C ASN A 223 18.68 -34.21 -15.06
N HIS A 224 17.92 -34.36 -13.95
CA HIS A 224 17.13 -33.30 -13.35
C HIS A 224 18.02 -32.13 -12.90
N LEU A 225 19.10 -32.39 -12.17
CA LEU A 225 20.06 -31.37 -11.74
C LEU A 225 20.70 -30.63 -12.92
N ASN A 226 21.12 -31.39 -13.95
CA ASN A 226 21.69 -30.78 -15.16
C ASN A 226 20.68 -29.85 -15.85
N ASN A 227 19.43 -30.22 -15.94
CA ASN A 227 18.39 -29.39 -16.53
C ASN A 227 18.07 -28.13 -15.65
N LEU A 228 18.06 -28.29 -14.33
CA LEU A 228 17.81 -27.21 -13.37
C LEU A 228 18.86 -26.10 -13.50
N PHE A 229 20.13 -26.47 -13.71
CA PHE A 229 21.25 -25.55 -13.80
C PHE A 229 21.77 -25.31 -15.23
N ALA A 230 21.15 -25.91 -16.27
CA ALA A 230 21.58 -25.69 -17.65
C ALA A 230 21.50 -24.22 -18.02
N GLY A 231 22.59 -23.62 -18.49
CA GLY A 231 22.67 -22.21 -18.86
C GLY A 231 22.45 -21.22 -17.69
N ALA A 232 22.65 -21.68 -16.44
CA ALA A 232 22.37 -20.92 -15.23
C ALA A 232 23.13 -19.58 -15.17
N TRP A 233 24.37 -19.58 -15.64
CA TRP A 233 25.29 -18.46 -15.49
C TRP A 233 25.64 -17.77 -16.82
N GLU A 234 24.87 -18.03 -17.86
CA GLU A 234 24.98 -17.30 -19.11
C GLU A 234 24.64 -15.83 -18.89
N THR A 235 25.40 -14.94 -19.52
CA THR A 235 25.13 -13.51 -19.47
C THR A 235 23.80 -13.22 -20.14
N ARG A 236 22.92 -12.51 -19.43
CA ARG A 236 21.60 -12.11 -19.91
C ARG A 236 21.40 -10.62 -19.72
N ASP A 237 20.55 -10.06 -20.54
CA ASP A 237 20.14 -8.67 -20.42
C ASP A 237 19.29 -8.47 -19.15
N LEU A 238 19.67 -7.49 -18.33
CA LEU A 238 19.04 -7.15 -17.05
C LEU A 238 18.13 -5.91 -17.14
N PHE A 239 18.19 -5.16 -18.24
CA PHE A 239 17.50 -3.88 -18.36
C PHE A 239 15.97 -4.03 -18.41
N PRO A 240 15.25 -2.98 -17.95
CA PRO A 240 13.79 -3.00 -17.97
C PRO A 240 13.21 -3.24 -19.37
N LEU A 241 12.16 -4.05 -19.42
CA LEU A 241 11.35 -4.20 -20.62
C LEU A 241 10.40 -3.00 -20.77
N PRO A 242 9.98 -2.67 -22.01
CA PRO A 242 9.05 -1.58 -22.24
C PRO A 242 7.74 -1.74 -21.46
N VAL A 243 7.26 -0.64 -20.87
CA VAL A 243 5.97 -0.56 -20.20
C VAL A 243 4.97 0.11 -21.14
N HIS A 244 3.85 -0.56 -21.38
CA HIS A 244 2.79 -0.04 -22.25
C HIS A 244 1.72 0.66 -21.42
N ILE A 245 1.43 1.93 -21.74
CA ILE A 245 0.41 2.74 -21.07
C ILE A 245 -0.59 3.24 -22.11
N PRO A 246 -1.89 2.93 -21.95
CA PRO A 246 -2.91 3.39 -22.89
C PRO A 246 -3.04 4.92 -22.86
N GLN A 247 -3.19 5.53 -24.01
CA GLN A 247 -3.28 6.99 -24.19
C GLN A 247 -4.59 7.35 -24.90
N ALA A 248 -5.11 8.54 -24.59
CA ALA A 248 -6.20 9.14 -25.36
C ALA A 248 -5.73 9.49 -26.77
N THR A 249 -6.60 9.31 -27.78
CA THR A 249 -6.33 9.78 -29.13
C THR A 249 -6.51 11.29 -29.25
N ASP A 250 -5.92 11.92 -30.28
CA ASP A 250 -6.05 13.35 -30.53
C ASP A 250 -7.52 13.76 -30.74
N ASP A 251 -8.29 12.99 -31.49
CA ASP A 251 -9.72 13.22 -31.70
C ASP A 251 -10.53 13.16 -30.42
N GLN A 252 -10.21 12.23 -29.53
CA GLN A 252 -10.87 12.14 -28.21
C GLN A 252 -10.58 13.37 -27.36
N VAL A 253 -9.32 13.82 -27.32
CA VAL A 253 -8.92 15.02 -26.58
C VAL A 253 -9.59 16.26 -27.17
N GLN A 254 -9.59 16.41 -28.49
CA GLN A 254 -10.22 17.55 -29.18
C GLN A 254 -11.72 17.63 -28.87
N LYS A 255 -12.44 16.51 -28.95
CA LYS A 255 -13.85 16.42 -28.56
C LYS A 255 -14.09 16.85 -27.11
N CYS A 256 -13.19 16.47 -26.20
CA CYS A 256 -13.29 16.88 -24.79
C CYS A 256 -13.03 18.37 -24.61
N ILE A 257 -12.07 18.95 -25.34
CA ILE A 257 -11.79 20.40 -25.35
C ILE A 257 -13.06 21.17 -25.75
N GLU A 258 -13.74 20.73 -26.82
CA GLU A 258 -14.99 21.38 -27.26
C GLU A 258 -16.11 21.29 -26.24
N LEU A 259 -16.26 20.15 -25.56
CA LEU A 259 -17.28 19.98 -24.50
C LEU A 259 -16.98 20.86 -23.30
N VAL A 260 -15.74 20.89 -22.82
CA VAL A 260 -15.33 21.70 -21.67
C VAL A 260 -15.42 23.20 -21.96
N SER A 261 -15.03 23.63 -23.15
CA SER A 261 -15.07 25.06 -23.54
C SER A 261 -16.49 25.66 -23.55
N ARG A 262 -17.52 24.81 -23.69
CA ARG A 262 -18.93 25.24 -23.71
C ARG A 262 -19.62 25.07 -22.34
N ALA A 263 -18.99 24.38 -21.38
CA ALA A 263 -19.57 24.12 -20.08
C ALA A 263 -19.63 25.40 -19.23
N LYS A 264 -20.74 25.57 -18.54
CA LYS A 264 -20.96 26.68 -17.61
C LYS A 264 -20.74 26.29 -16.15
N LYS A 265 -20.96 25.01 -15.84
CA LYS A 265 -20.86 24.43 -14.49
C LYS A 265 -20.04 23.12 -14.52
N PRO A 266 -18.79 23.16 -15.00
CA PRO A 266 -17.95 21.95 -15.06
C PRO A 266 -17.44 21.56 -13.67
N VAL A 267 -17.29 20.25 -13.43
CA VAL A 267 -16.72 19.67 -12.21
C VAL A 267 -15.77 18.54 -12.57
N ILE A 268 -14.63 18.45 -11.90
CA ILE A 268 -13.69 17.34 -12.01
C ILE A 268 -13.78 16.47 -10.76
N LEU A 269 -13.97 15.17 -10.96
CA LEU A 269 -13.74 14.14 -9.94
C LEU A 269 -12.41 13.46 -10.24
N LEU A 270 -11.41 13.70 -9.40
CA LEU A 270 -10.08 13.15 -9.56
C LEU A 270 -9.91 11.91 -8.68
N GLY A 271 -9.58 10.78 -9.28
CA GLY A 271 -9.34 9.52 -8.59
C GLY A 271 -7.88 9.12 -8.55
N SER A 272 -7.59 7.99 -7.90
CA SER A 272 -6.22 7.50 -7.68
C SER A 272 -5.42 7.30 -8.96
N GLN A 273 -6.04 6.89 -10.07
CA GLN A 273 -5.32 6.68 -11.33
C GLN A 273 -4.67 7.95 -11.89
N ALA A 274 -5.16 9.14 -11.52
CA ALA A 274 -4.52 10.39 -11.93
C ALA A 274 -3.11 10.57 -11.36
N THR A 275 -2.75 9.83 -10.31
CA THR A 275 -1.41 9.89 -9.69
C THR A 275 -0.44 8.83 -10.21
N LEU A 276 -0.89 7.97 -11.14
CA LEU A 276 -0.04 6.91 -11.68
C LEU A 276 1.06 7.47 -12.61
N PRO A 277 2.25 6.87 -12.60
CA PRO A 277 3.29 7.21 -13.58
C PRO A 277 2.79 7.02 -15.03
N PRO A 278 3.37 7.71 -16.02
CA PRO A 278 4.63 8.46 -15.99
C PRO A 278 4.47 9.95 -15.65
N THR A 279 3.25 10.51 -15.64
CA THR A 279 3.07 11.94 -15.45
C THR A 279 3.37 12.34 -14.00
N PRO A 280 4.32 13.27 -13.74
CA PRO A 280 4.58 13.75 -12.40
C PRO A 280 3.35 14.42 -11.79
N ALA A 281 3.07 14.15 -10.51
CA ALA A 281 1.90 14.68 -9.82
C ALA A 281 1.87 16.23 -9.79
N ASP A 282 3.02 16.88 -9.69
CA ASP A 282 3.11 18.35 -9.76
C ASP A 282 2.68 18.92 -11.10
N ASN A 283 2.94 18.22 -12.21
CA ASN A 283 2.48 18.62 -13.54
C ASN A 283 0.96 18.52 -13.64
N ILE A 284 0.37 17.50 -13.01
CA ILE A 284 -1.10 17.35 -12.96
C ILE A 284 -1.72 18.48 -12.14
N ARG A 285 -1.11 18.83 -11.00
CA ARG A 285 -1.53 19.99 -10.20
C ARG A 285 -1.55 21.28 -11.04
N MET A 286 -0.46 21.58 -11.75
CA MET A 286 -0.38 22.76 -12.62
C MET A 286 -1.45 22.73 -13.72
N ALA A 287 -1.74 21.56 -14.29
CA ALA A 287 -2.81 21.41 -15.29
C ALA A 287 -4.18 21.71 -14.71
N LEU A 288 -4.50 21.21 -13.50
CA LEU A 288 -5.75 21.48 -12.81
C LEU A 288 -5.90 22.96 -12.45
N GLU A 289 -4.82 23.60 -11.98
CA GLU A 289 -4.79 25.04 -11.68
C GLU A 289 -5.01 25.87 -12.96
N SER A 290 -4.41 25.48 -14.08
CA SER A 290 -4.61 26.11 -15.38
C SER A 290 -6.04 25.98 -15.90
N LEU A 291 -6.70 24.82 -15.67
CA LEU A 291 -8.10 24.60 -16.05
C LEU A 291 -9.07 25.46 -15.21
N GLY A 292 -8.73 25.75 -13.96
CA GLY A 292 -9.56 26.56 -13.06
C GLY A 292 -10.93 25.96 -12.74
N ILE A 293 -11.12 24.66 -12.92
CA ILE A 293 -12.38 23.94 -12.71
C ILE A 293 -12.42 23.38 -11.27
N PRO A 294 -13.55 23.51 -10.56
CA PRO A 294 -13.69 22.93 -9.23
C PRO A 294 -13.45 21.43 -9.23
N CYS A 295 -12.68 20.95 -8.25
CA CYS A 295 -12.26 19.55 -8.13
C CYS A 295 -12.72 18.92 -6.83
N PHE A 296 -13.22 17.69 -6.91
CA PHE A 296 -13.34 16.77 -5.78
C PHE A 296 -12.23 15.72 -5.91
N LEU A 297 -11.45 15.54 -4.85
CA LEU A 297 -10.27 14.67 -4.83
C LEU A 297 -10.56 13.43 -3.99
N GLY A 298 -10.26 12.24 -4.54
CA GLY A 298 -10.48 10.97 -3.85
C GLY A 298 -9.26 10.05 -3.89
N GLY A 299 -9.15 9.15 -2.89
CA GLY A 299 -8.04 8.20 -2.79
C GLY A 299 -6.67 8.88 -2.82
N MET A 300 -5.74 8.36 -3.62
CA MET A 300 -4.38 8.91 -3.75
C MET A 300 -4.32 10.33 -4.31
N SER A 301 -5.38 10.82 -4.96
CA SER A 301 -5.42 12.21 -5.44
C SER A 301 -5.73 13.22 -4.34
N ARG A 302 -6.09 12.80 -3.14
CA ARG A 302 -6.22 13.70 -1.98
C ARG A 302 -4.91 14.46 -1.77
N GLY A 303 -5.01 15.76 -1.59
CA GLY A 303 -3.83 16.64 -1.52
C GLY A 303 -3.26 17.09 -2.86
N MET A 304 -3.76 16.63 -4.00
CA MET A 304 -3.24 17.02 -5.32
C MET A 304 -3.13 18.54 -5.50
N LEU A 305 -4.09 19.29 -5.00
CA LEU A 305 -4.13 20.75 -5.06
C LEU A 305 -3.54 21.44 -3.82
N GLY A 306 -2.95 20.69 -2.90
CA GLY A 306 -2.44 21.24 -1.64
C GLY A 306 -3.53 21.52 -0.61
N ARG A 307 -3.13 22.18 0.49
CA ARG A 307 -3.98 22.42 1.66
C ARG A 307 -5.08 23.44 1.42
N ASP A 308 -4.78 24.53 0.73
CA ASP A 308 -5.58 25.76 0.74
C ASP A 308 -6.10 26.18 -0.65
N SER A 309 -6.05 25.30 -1.64
CA SER A 309 -6.53 25.60 -2.99
C SER A 309 -8.03 25.93 -3.02
N ALA A 310 -8.38 27.05 -3.62
CA ALA A 310 -9.77 27.46 -3.82
C ALA A 310 -10.55 26.53 -4.79
N LEU A 311 -9.84 25.75 -5.60
CA LEU A 311 -10.44 24.80 -6.55
C LEU A 311 -10.80 23.46 -5.87
N HIS A 312 -10.24 23.17 -4.71
CA HIS A 312 -10.54 21.95 -3.98
C HIS A 312 -11.82 22.09 -3.17
N ILE A 313 -12.90 21.49 -3.64
CA ILE A 313 -14.18 21.43 -2.94
C ILE A 313 -14.25 20.15 -2.11
N ARG A 314 -14.49 20.29 -0.82
CA ARG A 314 -14.45 19.16 0.14
C ARG A 314 -15.82 18.67 0.57
N GLN A 315 -16.85 19.50 0.43
CA GLN A 315 -18.19 19.24 0.93
C GLN A 315 -19.23 19.38 -0.18
N ASN A 316 -20.47 18.97 0.08
CA ASN A 316 -21.63 19.11 -0.82
C ASN A 316 -21.44 18.51 -2.23
N ARG A 317 -20.60 17.45 -2.36
CA ARG A 317 -20.32 16.80 -3.65
C ARG A 317 -21.61 16.37 -4.36
N ARG A 318 -22.61 15.85 -3.62
CA ARG A 318 -23.86 15.37 -4.20
C ARG A 318 -24.61 16.50 -4.91
N ASP A 319 -24.74 17.66 -4.28
CA ASP A 319 -25.45 18.80 -4.84
C ASP A 319 -24.68 19.40 -6.01
N ALA A 320 -23.36 19.53 -5.89
CA ALA A 320 -22.49 19.96 -6.99
C ALA A 320 -22.65 19.08 -8.24
N LEU A 321 -22.69 17.75 -8.08
CA LEU A 321 -22.88 16.82 -9.20
C LEU A 321 -24.28 16.85 -9.79
N LYS A 322 -25.30 17.20 -9.00
CA LYS A 322 -26.67 17.40 -9.46
C LYS A 322 -26.80 18.63 -10.35
N ASP A 323 -26.09 19.71 -9.99
CA ASP A 323 -26.17 21.00 -10.67
C ASP A 323 -25.16 21.16 -11.83
N ALA A 324 -24.13 20.34 -11.88
CA ALA A 324 -23.12 20.37 -12.93
C ALA A 324 -23.72 20.08 -14.32
N ASP A 325 -23.30 20.82 -15.34
CA ASP A 325 -23.62 20.57 -16.75
C ASP A 325 -22.57 19.69 -17.44
N LEU A 326 -21.38 19.62 -16.86
CA LEU A 326 -20.30 18.72 -17.29
C LEU A 326 -19.57 18.12 -16.09
N VAL A 327 -19.35 16.80 -16.12
CA VAL A 327 -18.57 16.09 -15.12
C VAL A 327 -17.43 15.34 -15.81
N LEU A 328 -16.20 15.62 -15.40
CA LEU A 328 -15.01 14.89 -15.82
C LEU A 328 -14.62 13.88 -14.71
N LEU A 329 -14.72 12.59 -15.02
CA LEU A 329 -14.26 11.48 -14.18
C LEU A 329 -12.83 11.12 -14.58
N ALA A 330 -11.84 11.72 -13.95
CA ALA A 330 -10.42 11.50 -14.26
C ALA A 330 -9.81 10.44 -13.34
N GLY A 331 -9.72 9.22 -13.81
CA GLY A 331 -9.22 8.09 -13.02
C GLY A 331 -10.12 7.70 -11.85
N THR A 332 -11.39 8.06 -11.91
CA THR A 332 -12.41 7.79 -10.89
C THR A 332 -13.32 6.67 -11.35
N VAL A 333 -13.79 5.86 -10.41
CA VAL A 333 -14.70 4.73 -10.65
C VAL A 333 -16.08 5.02 -10.05
N CYS A 334 -17.14 4.76 -10.80
CA CYS A 334 -18.53 4.86 -10.34
C CYS A 334 -18.94 3.61 -9.54
N ASP A 335 -18.34 3.43 -8.38
CA ASP A 335 -18.68 2.39 -7.40
C ASP A 335 -19.54 2.96 -6.24
N PHE A 336 -19.58 2.26 -5.10
CA PHE A 336 -20.35 2.69 -3.92
C PHE A 336 -20.03 4.12 -3.47
N ARG A 337 -18.78 4.59 -3.63
CA ARG A 337 -18.36 5.95 -3.25
C ARG A 337 -19.06 7.06 -4.03
N LEU A 338 -19.54 6.75 -5.23
CA LEU A 338 -20.37 7.62 -6.08
C LEU A 338 -21.81 7.08 -6.22
N SER A 339 -22.28 6.31 -5.24
CA SER A 339 -23.60 5.66 -5.28
C SER A 339 -23.84 4.94 -6.62
N TYR A 340 -22.81 4.24 -7.11
CA TYR A 340 -22.83 3.50 -8.38
C TYR A 340 -23.10 4.37 -9.64
N GLY A 341 -22.83 5.68 -9.54
CA GLY A 341 -23.12 6.65 -10.59
C GLY A 341 -24.49 7.32 -10.51
N ARG A 342 -25.34 6.95 -9.54
CA ARG A 342 -26.69 7.56 -9.33
C ARG A 342 -26.65 9.03 -8.97
N VAL A 343 -25.53 9.52 -8.45
CA VAL A 343 -25.34 10.94 -8.10
C VAL A 343 -25.08 11.83 -9.31
N LEU A 344 -24.76 11.22 -10.47
CA LEU A 344 -24.52 11.95 -11.71
C LEU A 344 -25.85 12.38 -12.36
N SER A 345 -25.95 13.65 -12.69
CA SER A 345 -27.17 14.18 -13.35
C SER A 345 -27.31 13.61 -14.78
N ARG A 346 -28.51 13.22 -15.15
CA ARG A 346 -28.81 12.78 -16.52
C ARG A 346 -28.69 13.89 -17.58
N HIS A 347 -28.67 15.14 -17.14
CA HIS A 347 -28.51 16.31 -18.02
C HIS A 347 -27.05 16.68 -18.24
N SER A 348 -26.14 16.21 -17.38
CA SER A 348 -24.70 16.50 -17.47
C SER A 348 -24.06 15.75 -18.64
N LYS A 349 -23.12 16.40 -19.33
CA LYS A 349 -22.16 15.73 -20.19
C LYS A 349 -21.12 15.06 -19.33
N ILE A 350 -20.86 13.78 -19.55
CA ILE A 350 -19.91 13.01 -18.73
C ILE A 350 -18.74 12.56 -19.60
N ILE A 351 -17.55 13.03 -19.27
CA ILE A 351 -16.28 12.59 -19.81
C ILE A 351 -15.67 11.63 -18.77
N ALA A 352 -15.37 10.40 -19.16
CA ALA A 352 -14.74 9.42 -18.29
C ALA A 352 -13.42 8.96 -18.89
N VAL A 353 -12.35 8.95 -18.07
CA VAL A 353 -11.00 8.53 -18.44
C VAL A 353 -10.49 7.54 -17.42
N ASN A 354 -10.07 6.35 -17.86
CA ASN A 354 -9.54 5.29 -16.99
C ASN A 354 -8.67 4.34 -17.82
N ARG A 355 -7.59 3.83 -17.26
CA ARG A 355 -6.74 2.84 -17.95
C ARG A 355 -7.42 1.49 -18.12
N ASP A 356 -8.33 1.13 -17.21
CA ASP A 356 -9.09 -0.12 -17.23
C ASP A 356 -10.47 0.09 -17.83
N LYS A 357 -10.78 -0.64 -18.90
CA LYS A 357 -12.07 -0.56 -19.61
C LYS A 357 -13.26 -0.96 -18.73
N THR A 358 -13.09 -1.95 -17.86
CA THR A 358 -14.13 -2.42 -16.95
C THR A 358 -14.45 -1.40 -15.87
N GLN A 359 -13.42 -0.77 -15.30
CA GLN A 359 -13.60 0.29 -14.32
C GLN A 359 -14.14 1.57 -14.95
N LEU A 360 -13.71 1.89 -16.18
CA LEU A 360 -14.17 3.04 -16.96
C LEU A 360 -15.69 3.04 -17.13
N LEU A 361 -16.27 1.88 -17.44
CA LEU A 361 -17.69 1.71 -17.75
C LEU A 361 -18.51 1.07 -16.62
N LYS A 362 -17.94 0.99 -15.41
CA LYS A 362 -18.62 0.34 -14.29
C LYS A 362 -19.94 1.02 -13.98
N ASN A 363 -21.03 0.23 -13.96
CA ASN A 363 -22.42 0.66 -13.72
C ASN A 363 -22.99 1.65 -14.77
N SER A 364 -22.32 1.81 -15.93
CA SER A 364 -22.79 2.70 -17.01
C SER A 364 -23.95 2.11 -17.81
N ASP A 365 -24.22 0.84 -17.66
CA ASP A 365 -25.35 0.13 -18.27
C ASP A 365 -26.69 0.54 -17.64
N MET A 366 -26.72 0.83 -16.34
CA MET A 366 -27.94 1.04 -15.58
C MET A 366 -28.10 2.46 -15.02
N PHE A 367 -27.05 3.02 -14.44
CA PHE A 367 -27.19 4.21 -13.60
C PHE A 367 -26.71 5.53 -14.23
N TRP A 368 -25.78 5.46 -15.20
CA TRP A 368 -25.22 6.63 -15.87
C TRP A 368 -24.74 6.27 -17.28
N LYS A 369 -24.44 7.27 -18.11
CA LYS A 369 -23.83 7.03 -19.43
C LYS A 369 -22.76 8.07 -19.72
N PRO A 370 -21.58 7.65 -20.20
CA PRO A 370 -20.57 8.61 -20.65
C PRO A 370 -20.97 9.25 -21.98
N THR A 371 -20.71 10.54 -22.12
CA THR A 371 -20.74 11.26 -23.40
C THR A 371 -19.49 10.93 -24.19
N VAL A 372 -18.33 10.85 -23.49
CA VAL A 372 -17.07 10.40 -24.04
C VAL A 372 -16.43 9.45 -23.01
N ALA A 373 -16.07 8.25 -23.46
CA ALA A 373 -15.35 7.27 -22.66
C ALA A 373 -13.96 7.03 -23.30
N ILE A 374 -12.91 7.22 -22.50
CA ILE A 374 -11.52 7.14 -22.95
C ILE A 374 -10.81 6.07 -22.12
N GLN A 375 -10.41 4.97 -22.77
CA GLN A 375 -9.48 4.04 -22.18
C GLN A 375 -8.07 4.60 -22.32
N GLY A 376 -7.59 5.29 -21.31
CA GLY A 376 -6.32 6.00 -21.36
C GLY A 376 -5.83 6.48 -20.00
N ASP A 377 -4.62 6.98 -19.98
CA ASP A 377 -4.00 7.56 -18.79
C ASP A 377 -4.62 8.91 -18.43
N ALA A 378 -5.15 9.01 -17.22
CA ALA A 378 -5.83 10.22 -16.76
C ALA A 378 -4.86 11.40 -16.58
N GLY A 379 -3.62 11.16 -16.14
CA GLY A 379 -2.64 12.21 -15.94
C GLY A 379 -2.24 12.89 -17.25
N SER A 380 -1.81 12.13 -18.24
CA SER A 380 -1.45 12.66 -19.55
C SER A 380 -2.64 13.30 -20.29
N PHE A 381 -3.84 12.72 -20.11
CA PHE A 381 -5.06 13.33 -20.64
C PHE A 381 -5.31 14.73 -20.07
N LEU A 382 -5.20 14.91 -18.74
CA LEU A 382 -5.40 16.21 -18.08
C LEU A 382 -4.38 17.25 -18.58
N ILE A 383 -3.12 16.87 -18.78
CA ILE A 383 -2.10 17.74 -19.33
C ILE A 383 -2.52 18.22 -20.74
N ARG A 384 -2.89 17.29 -21.62
CA ARG A 384 -3.29 17.61 -23.00
C ARG A 384 -4.58 18.43 -23.04
N LEU A 385 -5.55 18.13 -22.16
CA LEU A 385 -6.78 18.92 -22.03
C LEU A 385 -6.47 20.36 -21.61
N SER A 386 -5.61 20.56 -20.60
CA SER A 386 -5.22 21.89 -20.13
C SER A 386 -4.48 22.71 -21.20
N GLN A 387 -3.62 22.06 -21.99
CA GLN A 387 -2.92 22.70 -23.11
C GLN A 387 -3.88 23.18 -24.19
N GLY A 388 -4.89 22.37 -24.53
CA GLY A 388 -5.92 22.72 -25.52
C GLY A 388 -6.91 23.79 -25.06
N LEU A 389 -7.04 23.98 -23.73
CA LEU A 389 -7.90 24.99 -23.11
C LEU A 389 -7.13 26.19 -22.55
N LYS A 390 -5.91 26.42 -23.03
CA LYS A 390 -5.09 27.55 -22.57
C LYS A 390 -5.81 28.88 -22.80
N GLY A 391 -6.00 29.63 -21.67
CA GLY A 391 -6.75 30.90 -21.69
C GLY A 391 -8.25 30.75 -21.47
N HIS A 392 -8.79 29.53 -21.43
CA HIS A 392 -10.18 29.30 -20.99
C HIS A 392 -10.32 29.60 -19.51
N LYS A 393 -11.46 30.22 -19.13
CA LYS A 393 -11.78 30.47 -17.72
C LYS A 393 -13.12 29.85 -17.38
N CYS A 394 -13.15 29.10 -16.31
CA CYS A 394 -14.41 28.66 -15.69
C CYS A 394 -15.15 29.90 -15.15
N PRO A 395 -16.49 30.01 -15.28
CA PRO A 395 -17.27 31.09 -14.68
C PRO A 395 -16.97 31.25 -13.18
N GLU A 396 -16.59 32.45 -12.75
CA GLU A 396 -16.07 32.70 -11.37
C GLU A 396 -17.11 32.46 -10.27
N ASP A 397 -18.38 32.64 -10.56
CA ASP A 397 -19.49 32.42 -9.63
C ASP A 397 -19.71 30.94 -9.32
N TRP A 398 -19.36 30.05 -10.23
CA TRP A 398 -19.58 28.62 -10.06
C TRP A 398 -18.73 28.00 -8.93
N PRO A 399 -17.39 28.13 -8.88
CA PRO A 399 -16.60 27.63 -7.76
C PRO A 399 -17.00 28.24 -6.41
N GLN A 400 -17.42 29.51 -6.41
CA GLN A 400 -17.87 30.20 -5.19
C GLN A 400 -19.16 29.62 -4.65
N SER A 401 -20.12 29.28 -5.52
CA SER A 401 -21.42 28.71 -5.13
C SER A 401 -21.29 27.33 -4.46
N LEU A 402 -20.16 26.63 -4.69
CA LEU A 402 -19.90 25.31 -4.13
C LEU A 402 -19.26 25.34 -2.73
N LYS A 403 -18.82 26.49 -2.26
CA LYS A 403 -18.21 26.65 -0.93
C LYS A 403 -19.30 26.61 0.14
N ALA A 404 -19.25 25.59 1.00
CA ALA A 404 -20.10 25.51 2.18
C ALA A 404 -19.45 26.22 3.37
N GLY A 405 -20.27 26.66 4.35
CA GLY A 405 -19.79 27.06 5.67
C GLY A 405 -19.10 25.88 6.39
N ASP A 406 -18.24 26.18 7.35
CA ASP A 406 -17.45 25.18 8.07
C ASP A 406 -18.24 24.55 9.24
N VAL A 407 -19.32 23.81 8.89
CA VAL A 407 -20.18 23.10 9.87
C VAL A 407 -19.37 22.10 10.73
N ILE A 408 -18.25 21.61 10.21
CA ILE A 408 -17.40 20.65 10.92
C ILE A 408 -16.70 21.34 12.10
N LYS A 409 -16.29 22.59 11.94
CA LYS A 409 -15.62 23.37 12.99
C LYS A 409 -16.56 23.65 14.16
N GLU A 410 -17.81 23.96 13.90
CA GLU A 410 -18.83 24.17 14.94
C GLU A 410 -19.03 22.91 15.80
N LYS A 411 -19.07 21.73 15.19
CA LYS A 411 -19.18 20.44 15.90
C LYS A 411 -17.94 20.07 16.71
N ALA A 412 -16.78 20.61 16.40
CA ALA A 412 -15.55 20.37 17.15
C ALA A 412 -15.56 21.01 18.55
N ASP A 413 -16.40 22.03 18.77
CA ASP A 413 -16.53 22.71 20.05
C ASP A 413 -17.61 22.07 20.95
N GLU A 414 -18.38 21.11 20.45
CA GLU A 414 -19.35 20.36 21.24
C GLU A 414 -18.66 19.52 22.32
N LYS A 415 -19.19 19.50 23.53
CA LYS A 415 -18.69 18.64 24.60
C LYS A 415 -19.16 17.20 24.40
N THR A 416 -18.24 16.26 24.52
CA THR A 416 -18.52 14.83 24.57
C THR A 416 -18.52 14.31 25.99
N ASP A 417 -19.18 13.18 26.24
CA ASP A 417 -19.22 12.54 27.56
C ASP A 417 -17.84 11.94 27.89
N HIS A 418 -17.37 12.17 29.13
CA HIS A 418 -16.18 11.61 29.76
C HIS A 418 -14.82 11.81 29.07
N HIS A 419 -14.73 11.79 27.74
CA HIS A 419 -13.49 11.82 26.96
C HIS A 419 -13.44 13.01 26.00
N LEU A 420 -12.32 13.17 25.28
CA LEU A 420 -12.08 14.27 24.35
C LEU A 420 -12.99 14.19 23.12
N ASN A 421 -13.39 15.35 22.59
CA ASN A 421 -14.06 15.39 21.30
C ASN A 421 -13.09 15.02 20.18
N PRO A 422 -13.32 13.91 19.43
CA PRO A 422 -12.42 13.45 18.37
C PRO A 422 -12.23 14.48 17.26
N LEU A 423 -13.23 15.30 16.96
CA LEU A 423 -13.13 16.33 15.91
C LEU A 423 -12.18 17.44 16.32
N ARG A 424 -12.24 17.86 17.59
CA ARG A 424 -11.30 18.85 18.15
C ARG A 424 -9.86 18.35 18.09
N VAL A 425 -9.62 17.09 18.49
CA VAL A 425 -8.29 16.47 18.38
C VAL A 425 -7.78 16.51 16.94
N LEU A 426 -8.62 16.12 15.98
CA LEU A 426 -8.24 16.09 14.56
C LEU A 426 -7.97 17.50 14.00
N HIS A 427 -8.74 18.50 14.38
CA HIS A 427 -8.50 19.90 13.99
C HIS A 427 -7.16 20.41 14.54
N ARG A 428 -6.85 20.14 15.83
CA ARG A 428 -5.56 20.54 16.41
C ARG A 428 -4.39 19.86 15.72
N VAL A 429 -4.52 18.57 15.44
CA VAL A 429 -3.51 17.81 14.68
C VAL A 429 -3.34 18.40 13.27
N ASP A 430 -4.44 18.70 12.55
CA ASP A 430 -4.34 19.31 11.22
C ASP A 430 -3.61 20.67 11.25
N GLU A 431 -3.85 21.48 12.25
CA GLU A 431 -3.20 22.79 12.38
C GLU A 431 -1.69 22.68 12.69
N LEU A 432 -1.29 21.66 13.46
CA LEU A 432 0.08 21.48 13.94
C LEU A 432 0.95 20.58 13.05
N MET A 433 0.35 19.80 12.16
CA MET A 433 1.11 18.97 11.20
C MET A 433 2.08 19.83 10.37
N ALA A 434 3.30 19.31 10.17
CA ALA A 434 4.29 19.93 9.30
C ALA A 434 3.81 19.99 7.82
N ASP A 435 4.35 20.95 7.05
CA ASP A 435 3.97 21.15 5.65
C ASP A 435 4.44 20.01 4.73
N ASP A 436 5.36 19.19 5.18
CA ASP A 436 5.84 18.01 4.47
C ASP A 436 5.19 16.70 4.93
N SER A 437 4.20 16.78 5.83
CA SER A 437 3.56 15.60 6.42
C SER A 437 2.90 14.68 5.39
N ILE A 438 3.06 13.38 5.62
CA ILE A 438 2.34 12.32 4.92
C ILE A 438 1.34 11.70 5.90
N ILE A 439 0.08 11.60 5.49
CA ILE A 439 -1.00 11.05 6.29
C ILE A 439 -1.30 9.63 5.80
N VAL A 440 -1.20 8.67 6.70
CA VAL A 440 -1.61 7.29 6.50
C VAL A 440 -2.90 7.06 7.28
N ALA A 441 -3.99 6.82 6.58
CA ALA A 441 -5.30 6.54 7.16
C ALA A 441 -5.55 5.02 7.16
N ASP A 442 -5.66 4.40 8.33
CA ASP A 442 -5.95 2.96 8.41
C ASP A 442 -7.46 2.72 8.22
N GLY A 443 -8.23 2.57 9.27
CA GLY A 443 -9.67 2.37 9.17
C GLY A 443 -10.41 2.55 10.49
N GLY A 444 -11.73 2.67 10.39
CA GLY A 444 -12.63 2.88 11.52
C GLY A 444 -13.30 4.25 11.52
N ASP A 445 -14.16 4.49 12.51
CA ASP A 445 -14.98 5.70 12.61
C ASP A 445 -14.15 6.98 12.80
N PHE A 446 -13.15 6.94 13.68
CA PHE A 446 -12.23 8.04 13.90
C PHE A 446 -11.45 8.40 12.64
N VAL A 447 -10.97 7.39 11.90
CA VAL A 447 -10.25 7.57 10.63
C VAL A 447 -11.17 8.13 9.55
N GLY A 448 -12.42 7.69 9.53
CA GLY A 448 -13.45 8.26 8.66
C GLY A 448 -13.68 9.76 8.93
N SER A 449 -13.70 10.17 10.19
CA SER A 449 -13.78 11.59 10.58
C SER A 449 -12.51 12.35 10.16
N ALA A 450 -11.34 11.75 10.33
CA ALA A 450 -10.07 12.33 9.90
C ALA A 450 -10.02 12.61 8.39
N ALA A 451 -10.62 11.75 7.57
CA ALA A 451 -10.69 11.96 6.12
C ALA A 451 -11.47 13.22 5.70
N TYR A 452 -12.38 13.73 6.55
CA TYR A 452 -13.08 14.99 6.32
C TYR A 452 -12.30 16.21 6.84
N ILE A 453 -11.54 16.04 7.93
CA ILE A 453 -10.92 17.16 8.65
C ILE A 453 -9.48 17.40 8.20
N LEU A 454 -8.67 16.33 8.16
CA LEU A 454 -7.25 16.46 7.83
C LEU A 454 -7.06 16.89 6.37
N LYS A 455 -6.16 17.84 6.17
CA LYS A 455 -5.85 18.43 4.86
C LYS A 455 -4.47 17.97 4.40
N PRO A 456 -4.36 17.00 3.48
CA PRO A 456 -3.05 16.63 2.94
C PRO A 456 -2.31 17.82 2.34
N ARG A 457 -1.02 17.92 2.62
CA ARG A 457 -0.19 19.10 2.35
C ARG A 457 0.19 19.27 0.88
N GLY A 458 0.05 18.21 0.07
CA GLY A 458 0.41 18.24 -1.34
C GLY A 458 0.17 16.89 -2.02
N PRO A 459 0.57 16.77 -3.29
CA PRO A 459 0.47 15.53 -4.04
C PRO A 459 1.21 14.37 -3.35
N LEU A 460 0.65 13.17 -3.41
CA LEU A 460 1.22 11.94 -2.82
C LEU A 460 1.49 12.06 -1.30
N ARG A 461 0.65 12.80 -0.59
CA ARG A 461 0.73 13.00 0.87
C ARG A 461 -0.41 12.31 1.64
N TRP A 462 -1.14 11.43 0.97
CA TRP A 462 -2.24 10.66 1.55
C TRP A 462 -2.17 9.21 1.10
N LEU A 463 -2.27 8.27 2.05
CA LEU A 463 -2.33 6.83 1.81
C LEU A 463 -3.51 6.26 2.58
N ASP A 464 -4.36 5.47 1.92
CA ASP A 464 -5.47 4.74 2.52
C ASP A 464 -5.67 3.37 1.84
N PRO A 465 -6.45 2.43 2.45
CA PRO A 465 -6.71 1.12 1.84
C PRO A 465 -7.59 1.19 0.59
N GLY A 466 -8.20 2.35 0.28
CA GLY A 466 -9.08 2.51 -0.87
C GLY A 466 -10.38 1.73 -0.76
N ALA A 467 -10.91 1.28 -1.92
CA ALA A 467 -12.20 0.62 -2.02
C ALA A 467 -12.27 -0.77 -1.36
N PHE A 468 -11.13 -1.40 -1.12
CA PHE A 468 -11.10 -2.69 -0.43
C PHE A 468 -11.43 -2.56 1.07
N GLY A 469 -11.10 -1.42 1.67
CA GLY A 469 -11.48 -1.09 3.04
C GLY A 469 -10.86 -2.01 4.09
N THR A 470 -9.73 -2.68 3.78
CA THR A 470 -9.06 -3.53 4.77
C THR A 470 -8.46 -2.71 5.90
N LEU A 471 -8.52 -3.24 7.11
CA LEU A 471 -7.81 -2.72 8.27
C LEU A 471 -6.37 -3.25 8.30
N GLY A 472 -5.50 -2.59 9.06
CA GLY A 472 -4.14 -3.04 9.31
C GLY A 472 -3.09 -2.54 8.33
N VAL A 473 -3.44 -1.64 7.43
CA VAL A 473 -2.49 -1.05 6.47
C VAL A 473 -1.51 -0.08 7.13
N GLY A 474 -1.87 0.50 8.29
CA GLY A 474 -1.19 1.64 8.90
C GLY A 474 0.30 1.41 9.10
N GLY A 475 0.67 0.30 9.74
CA GLY A 475 2.07 -0.03 9.99
C GLY A 475 2.90 -0.15 8.71
N GLY A 476 2.39 -0.90 7.72
CA GLY A 476 3.08 -1.11 6.45
C GLY A 476 3.15 0.16 5.59
N PHE A 477 2.04 0.86 5.44
CA PHE A 477 2.02 2.10 4.66
C PHE A 477 2.93 3.17 5.24
N ALA A 478 2.96 3.34 6.56
CA ALA A 478 3.85 4.30 7.21
C ALA A 478 5.33 3.91 7.08
N LEU A 479 5.65 2.62 7.20
CA LEU A 479 7.00 2.10 6.99
C LEU A 479 7.49 2.43 5.56
N GLY A 480 6.71 2.09 4.55
CA GLY A 480 7.02 2.40 3.15
C GLY A 480 7.11 3.90 2.88
N ALA A 481 6.19 4.68 3.44
CA ALA A 481 6.18 6.15 3.30
C ALA A 481 7.44 6.78 3.92
N LYS A 482 7.82 6.39 5.13
CA LYS A 482 9.01 6.92 5.81
C LYS A 482 10.30 6.55 5.09
N LEU A 483 10.38 5.35 4.51
CA LEU A 483 11.52 4.94 3.70
C LEU A 483 11.63 5.70 2.37
N CYS A 484 10.50 6.01 1.74
CA CYS A 484 10.46 6.81 0.49
C CYS A 484 10.74 8.30 0.73
N ARG A 485 10.34 8.82 1.90
CA ARG A 485 10.43 10.23 2.26
C ARG A 485 11.02 10.35 3.69
N PRO A 486 12.31 10.05 3.88
CA PRO A 486 12.93 9.96 5.19
C PRO A 486 12.87 11.27 5.99
N GLU A 487 12.86 12.42 5.30
CA GLU A 487 12.78 13.74 5.93
C GLU A 487 11.34 14.15 6.30
N SER A 488 10.33 13.57 5.67
CA SER A 488 8.93 13.93 5.90
C SER A 488 8.43 13.41 7.26
N GLU A 489 7.56 14.20 7.87
CA GLU A 489 6.79 13.78 9.04
C GLU A 489 5.69 12.80 8.58
N VAL A 490 5.65 11.60 9.14
CA VAL A 490 4.66 10.56 8.78
C VAL A 490 3.71 10.31 9.93
N TRP A 491 2.42 10.51 9.69
CA TRP A 491 1.34 10.26 10.63
C TRP A 491 0.55 9.03 10.24
N ILE A 492 0.26 8.17 11.22
CA ILE A 492 -0.74 7.11 11.07
C ILE A 492 -1.98 7.50 11.88
N ILE A 493 -3.13 7.48 11.26
CA ILE A 493 -4.41 7.67 11.93
C ILE A 493 -5.07 6.32 12.10
N TYR A 494 -5.26 5.92 13.36
CA TYR A 494 -5.84 4.65 13.76
C TYR A 494 -7.13 4.84 14.55
N GLY A 495 -8.11 3.95 14.38
CA GLY A 495 -8.99 3.56 15.47
C GLY A 495 -8.27 2.55 16.38
N ASP A 496 -8.74 2.39 17.60
CA ASP A 496 -8.20 1.41 18.55
C ASP A 496 -8.26 -0.03 18.01
N GLY A 497 -9.35 -0.41 17.36
CA GLY A 497 -9.49 -1.71 16.72
C GLY A 497 -8.52 -1.92 15.56
N SER A 498 -8.32 -0.93 14.69
CA SER A 498 -7.42 -1.07 13.54
C SER A 498 -5.94 -1.10 13.95
N LEU A 499 -5.57 -0.39 15.02
CA LEU A 499 -4.23 -0.48 15.59
C LEU A 499 -3.83 -1.91 15.97
N GLY A 500 -4.79 -2.70 16.48
CA GLY A 500 -4.55 -4.08 16.88
C GLY A 500 -3.93 -4.96 15.79
N TYR A 501 -4.13 -4.62 14.53
CA TYR A 501 -3.56 -5.37 13.40
C TYR A 501 -2.06 -5.14 13.19
N SER A 502 -1.53 -3.98 13.58
CA SER A 502 -0.14 -3.61 13.24
C SER A 502 0.63 -2.92 14.39
N VAL A 503 0.13 -2.98 15.62
CA VAL A 503 0.83 -2.39 16.78
C VAL A 503 2.23 -2.99 16.98
N ALA A 504 2.42 -4.28 16.66
CA ALA A 504 3.72 -4.95 16.75
C ALA A 504 4.79 -4.33 15.83
N GLU A 505 4.39 -3.57 14.82
CA GLU A 505 5.34 -2.91 13.90
C GLU A 505 6.07 -1.71 14.55
N PHE A 506 5.71 -1.32 15.77
CA PHE A 506 6.55 -0.41 16.56
C PHE A 506 7.95 -0.98 16.80
N ASP A 507 8.07 -2.30 16.95
CA ASP A 507 9.37 -3.00 16.91
C ASP A 507 10.12 -2.76 15.59
N THR A 508 9.41 -2.87 14.46
CA THR A 508 9.97 -2.63 13.13
C THR A 508 10.44 -1.17 12.97
N PHE A 509 9.63 -0.20 13.39
CA PHE A 509 10.01 1.21 13.35
C PHE A 509 11.28 1.50 14.16
N THR A 510 11.41 0.87 15.31
CA THR A 510 12.58 1.00 16.19
C THR A 510 13.83 0.38 15.55
N ARG A 511 13.75 -0.88 15.10
CA ARG A 511 14.89 -1.61 14.52
C ARG A 511 15.37 -0.99 13.21
N HIS A 512 14.45 -0.53 12.37
CA HIS A 512 14.79 0.06 11.06
C HIS A 512 14.98 1.58 11.11
N LYS A 513 14.86 2.22 12.28
CA LYS A 513 15.01 3.67 12.47
C LYS A 513 14.12 4.47 11.52
N THR A 514 12.85 4.12 11.52
CA THR A 514 11.80 4.76 10.72
C THR A 514 10.78 5.42 11.65
N PRO A 515 11.13 6.54 12.30
CA PRO A 515 10.28 7.21 13.27
C PRO A 515 9.02 7.77 12.61
N ILE A 516 7.88 7.45 13.20
CA ILE A 516 6.54 7.89 12.77
C ILE A 516 5.72 8.34 13.99
N ILE A 517 4.63 9.04 13.76
CA ILE A 517 3.65 9.39 14.79
C ILE A 517 2.36 8.63 14.53
N ALA A 518 1.94 7.78 15.47
CA ALA A 518 0.65 7.13 15.45
C ALA A 518 -0.34 7.89 16.33
N LEU A 519 -1.44 8.37 15.74
CA LEU A 519 -2.55 8.98 16.43
C LEU A 519 -3.68 7.95 16.54
N VAL A 520 -3.97 7.51 17.76
CA VAL A 520 -4.99 6.50 18.03
C VAL A 520 -6.22 7.17 18.64
N GLY A 521 -7.35 7.14 17.95
CA GLY A 521 -8.63 7.48 18.53
C GLY A 521 -9.20 6.25 19.26
N ASN A 522 -9.03 6.23 20.58
CA ASN A 522 -9.43 5.12 21.43
C ASN A 522 -10.78 5.44 22.08
N ASP A 523 -11.85 4.83 21.59
CA ASP A 523 -13.20 4.88 22.16
C ASP A 523 -13.69 3.51 22.67
N ALA A 524 -12.78 2.55 22.80
CA ALA A 524 -13.00 1.18 23.24
C ALA A 524 -14.13 0.47 22.46
N CYS A 525 -14.22 0.72 21.15
CA CYS A 525 -15.36 0.24 20.36
C CYS A 525 -15.05 0.16 18.86
N TRP A 526 -15.61 -0.85 18.19
CA TRP A 526 -15.78 -0.86 16.75
C TRP A 526 -16.91 0.10 16.32
N SER A 527 -16.69 1.39 16.54
CA SER A 527 -17.74 2.41 16.51
C SER A 527 -18.42 2.56 15.16
N GLN A 528 -17.71 2.34 14.05
CA GLN A 528 -18.32 2.32 12.72
C GLN A 528 -19.41 1.23 12.62
N ILE A 529 -19.16 0.05 13.18
CA ILE A 529 -20.11 -1.07 13.15
C ILE A 529 -21.21 -0.86 14.20
N SER A 530 -20.86 -0.50 15.43
CA SER A 530 -21.82 -0.24 16.52
C SER A 530 -22.86 0.80 16.15
N ARG A 531 -22.48 1.85 15.41
CA ARG A 531 -23.36 2.92 14.95
C ARG A 531 -24.51 2.44 14.05
N GLU A 532 -24.30 1.38 13.31
CA GLU A 532 -25.32 0.77 12.45
C GLU A 532 -26.02 -0.39 13.15
N GLN A 533 -25.25 -1.28 13.76
CA GLN A 533 -25.75 -2.52 14.35
C GLN A 533 -26.72 -2.26 15.49
N VAL A 534 -26.41 -1.33 16.39
CA VAL A 534 -27.24 -1.05 17.55
C VAL A 534 -28.63 -0.47 17.18
N PRO A 535 -28.74 0.59 16.35
CA PRO A 535 -30.04 1.10 15.96
C PRO A 535 -30.88 0.12 15.12
N ILE A 536 -30.24 -0.68 14.28
CA ILE A 536 -30.93 -1.58 13.33
C ILE A 536 -31.30 -2.90 14.00
N LEU A 537 -30.39 -3.48 14.80
CA LEU A 537 -30.51 -4.83 15.33
C LEU A 537 -30.65 -4.90 16.86
N GLY A 538 -30.58 -3.76 17.56
CA GLY A 538 -30.77 -3.66 19.01
C GLY A 538 -29.67 -4.32 19.87
N SER A 539 -28.48 -4.60 19.30
CA SER A 539 -27.41 -5.33 20.00
C SER A 539 -26.04 -4.74 19.68
N ASN A 540 -25.18 -4.67 20.71
CA ASN A 540 -23.77 -4.27 20.58
C ASN A 540 -22.81 -5.49 20.61
N VAL A 541 -23.29 -6.67 20.27
CA VAL A 541 -22.48 -7.89 20.31
C VAL A 541 -21.23 -7.75 19.44
N ALA A 542 -20.07 -8.14 19.97
CA ALA A 542 -18.75 -8.07 19.34
C ALA A 542 -18.25 -6.66 18.95
N CYS A 543 -18.96 -5.58 19.31
CA CYS A 543 -18.51 -4.22 19.02
C CYS A 543 -17.67 -3.58 20.13
N GLY A 544 -17.81 -4.05 21.38
CA GLY A 544 -17.07 -3.50 22.52
C GLY A 544 -15.61 -3.95 22.53
N LEU A 545 -14.72 -3.02 22.80
CA LEU A 545 -13.31 -3.23 23.12
C LEU A 545 -13.05 -2.72 24.55
N ALA A 546 -11.78 -2.64 24.96
CA ALA A 546 -11.35 -2.04 26.22
C ALA A 546 -10.52 -0.78 25.94
N PHE A 547 -10.49 0.14 26.90
CA PHE A 547 -9.52 1.26 26.90
C PHE A 547 -8.11 0.72 27.21
N THR A 548 -7.54 0.03 26.23
CA THR A 548 -6.21 -0.59 26.35
C THR A 548 -5.12 0.49 26.40
N ASP A 549 -4.10 0.24 27.23
CA ASP A 549 -2.95 1.12 27.37
C ASP A 549 -1.95 0.93 26.21
N TYR A 550 -2.38 1.23 25.00
CA TYR A 550 -1.56 1.08 23.79
C TYR A 550 -0.25 1.88 23.83
N HIS A 551 -0.22 2.97 24.58
CA HIS A 551 0.99 3.77 24.81
C HIS A 551 2.08 2.95 25.52
N ILE A 552 1.70 2.12 26.51
CA ILE A 552 2.65 1.22 27.19
C ILE A 552 3.15 0.13 26.23
N VAL A 553 2.30 -0.37 25.35
CA VAL A 553 2.71 -1.35 24.32
C VAL A 553 3.77 -0.76 23.39
N ALA A 554 3.58 0.49 22.95
CA ALA A 554 4.56 1.19 22.12
C ALA A 554 5.90 1.40 22.84
N ASP A 555 5.87 1.78 24.13
CA ASP A 555 7.07 1.87 24.97
C ASP A 555 7.81 0.52 25.04
N GLY A 556 7.07 -0.59 25.22
CA GLY A 556 7.64 -1.94 25.25
C GLY A 556 8.37 -2.35 23.97
N TYR A 557 7.97 -1.80 22.83
CA TYR A 557 8.65 -1.98 21.54
C TYR A 557 9.76 -0.94 21.25
N GLY A 558 10.11 -0.11 22.25
CA GLY A 558 11.17 0.90 22.13
C GLY A 558 10.73 2.21 21.49
N GLY A 559 9.44 2.42 21.30
CA GLY A 559 8.85 3.69 20.91
C GLY A 559 8.68 4.65 22.09
N LYS A 560 7.88 5.68 21.90
CA LYS A 560 7.43 6.60 22.94
C LYS A 560 5.90 6.62 22.96
N GLY A 561 5.30 6.15 24.04
CA GLY A 561 3.86 6.16 24.24
C GLY A 561 3.41 7.35 25.11
N VAL A 562 2.28 7.95 24.73
CA VAL A 562 1.63 9.02 25.52
C VAL A 562 0.13 8.76 25.55
N GLN A 563 -0.47 8.70 26.72
CA GLN A 563 -1.91 8.70 26.87
C GLN A 563 -2.43 10.13 27.01
N ILE A 564 -3.48 10.46 26.26
CA ILE A 564 -4.11 11.79 26.29
C ILE A 564 -5.60 11.61 26.62
N GLY A 565 -6.02 12.20 27.73
CA GLY A 565 -7.41 12.17 28.18
C GLY A 565 -7.97 13.56 28.42
N ARG A 566 -9.22 13.63 28.93
CA ARG A 566 -9.91 14.90 29.20
C ARG A 566 -9.09 15.89 30.08
N LYS A 567 -8.35 15.38 31.04
CA LYS A 567 -7.47 16.19 31.92
C LYS A 567 -6.33 16.88 31.20
N ASP A 568 -6.00 16.44 30.00
CA ASP A 568 -4.87 16.91 29.20
C ASP A 568 -5.34 17.83 28.06
N GLU A 569 -6.62 18.18 28.00
CA GLU A 569 -7.23 18.93 26.91
C GLU A 569 -6.52 20.28 26.67
N ASP A 570 -6.19 21.00 27.73
CA ASP A 570 -5.47 22.28 27.66
C ASP A 570 -4.01 22.15 27.24
N LYS A 571 -3.44 20.94 27.31
CA LYS A 571 -2.05 20.61 26.94
C LYS A 571 -1.94 19.86 25.62
N LEU A 572 -3.05 19.68 24.91
CA LEU A 572 -3.10 18.86 23.69
C LEU A 572 -2.06 19.31 22.66
N ASP A 573 -1.93 20.59 22.43
CA ASP A 573 -0.95 21.16 21.49
C ASP A 573 0.49 20.86 21.89
N ASP A 574 0.80 20.98 23.18
CA ASP A 574 2.15 20.73 23.69
C ASP A 574 2.51 19.26 23.58
N LEU A 575 1.56 18.36 23.85
CA LEU A 575 1.75 16.91 23.70
C LEU A 575 1.94 16.50 22.24
N ILE A 576 1.21 17.11 21.30
CA ILE A 576 1.40 16.90 19.86
C ILE A 576 2.81 17.37 19.43
N LYS A 577 3.23 18.58 19.86
CA LYS A 577 4.56 19.12 19.53
C LYS A 577 5.69 18.30 20.15
N GLU A 578 5.47 17.75 21.35
CA GLU A 578 6.43 16.84 21.99
C GLU A 578 6.58 15.55 21.17
N ALA A 579 5.47 14.95 20.71
CA ALA A 579 5.50 13.79 19.83
C ALA A 579 6.25 14.07 18.51
N GLN A 580 6.03 15.24 17.92
CA GLN A 580 6.77 15.67 16.72
C GLN A 580 8.27 15.81 17.00
N LYS A 581 8.64 16.34 18.17
CA LYS A 581 10.04 16.47 18.60
C LYS A 581 10.69 15.10 18.77
N GLU A 582 10.09 14.21 19.55
CA GLU A 582 10.56 12.83 19.75
C GLU A 582 10.79 12.10 18.43
N THR A 583 9.87 12.29 17.47
CA THR A 583 9.97 11.66 16.15
C THR A 583 11.13 12.24 15.33
N ARG A 584 11.38 13.56 15.40
CA ARG A 584 12.56 14.17 14.79
C ARG A 584 13.87 13.71 15.42
N GLU A 585 13.83 13.36 16.70
CA GLU A 585 14.96 12.78 17.45
C GLU A 585 15.15 11.27 17.16
N GLY A 586 14.31 10.68 16.31
CA GLY A 586 14.46 9.31 15.82
C GLY A 586 13.62 8.27 16.54
N ARG A 587 12.66 8.66 17.39
CA ARG A 587 11.79 7.73 18.13
C ARG A 587 10.37 7.70 17.57
N ALA A 588 9.87 6.54 17.22
CA ALA A 588 8.47 6.37 16.85
C ALA A 588 7.57 6.66 18.06
N THR A 589 6.51 7.45 17.86
CA THR A 589 5.64 7.91 18.94
C THR A 589 4.21 7.46 18.75
N LEU A 590 3.52 7.01 19.80
CA LEU A 590 2.11 6.66 19.83
C LEU A 590 1.35 7.55 20.80
N LEU A 591 0.38 8.30 20.27
CA LEU A 591 -0.57 9.09 21.03
C LEU A 591 -1.85 8.28 21.20
N ASN A 592 -2.07 7.69 22.38
CA ASN A 592 -3.29 6.98 22.76
C ASN A 592 -4.30 7.99 23.28
N VAL A 593 -5.15 8.52 22.40
CA VAL A 593 -6.12 9.58 22.74
C VAL A 593 -7.45 8.95 23.11
N LEU A 594 -7.87 9.13 24.35
CA LEU A 594 -9.19 8.70 24.81
C LEU A 594 -10.26 9.66 24.30
N ILE A 595 -11.11 9.17 23.41
CA ILE A 595 -12.13 9.97 22.72
C ILE A 595 -13.56 9.56 23.07
N GLY A 596 -14.45 10.54 23.08
CA GLY A 596 -15.88 10.34 23.22
C GLY A 596 -16.59 10.11 21.88
N LYS A 597 -17.85 9.72 21.93
CA LYS A 597 -18.68 9.51 20.75
C LYS A 597 -19.29 10.82 20.26
N THR A 598 -19.44 10.96 18.94
CA THR A 598 -20.11 12.11 18.30
C THR A 598 -21.11 11.65 17.24
N ASN A 599 -22.06 12.51 16.91
CA ASN A 599 -23.03 12.28 15.84
C ASN A 599 -22.52 12.73 14.46
N PHE A 600 -21.25 13.10 14.35
CA PHE A 600 -20.68 13.66 13.13
C PHE A 600 -20.83 12.74 11.91
N ARG A 601 -20.73 11.43 12.13
CA ARG A 601 -20.89 10.44 11.08
C ARG A 601 -22.22 9.70 11.08
N GLU A 602 -23.24 10.25 11.76
CA GLU A 602 -24.58 9.68 11.74
C GLU A 602 -25.12 9.56 10.32
N GLY A 603 -25.72 8.41 9.99
CA GLY A 603 -26.16 8.08 8.62
C GLY A 603 -25.08 7.66 7.65
N SER A 604 -23.81 7.63 8.06
CA SER A 604 -22.73 7.03 7.28
C SER A 604 -22.79 5.52 7.44
N ILE A 605 -23.02 4.79 6.37
CA ILE A 605 -23.08 3.33 6.36
C ILE A 605 -21.75 2.72 5.86
N SER A 606 -21.43 1.53 6.40
CA SER A 606 -20.21 0.78 6.04
C SER A 606 -20.34 0.02 4.71
N VAL A 607 -21.54 -0.09 4.16
CA VAL A 607 -21.86 -0.93 2.99
C VAL A 607 -22.15 -0.10 1.74
#